data_e392777922a5c8f3fd4450da28499f08
#
_entry.id   e392777922a5c8f3fd4450da28499f08
#
_cell.length_a   1.000
_cell.length_b   1.000
_cell.length_c   1.000
_cell.angle_alpha   90.00
_cell.angle_beta   90.00
_cell.angle_gamma   90.00
#
_symmetry.space_group_name_H-M   'P 1'
#
loop_
_entity.id
_entity.type
_entity.pdbx_description
1 polymer ?
#
loop_
_entity_poly.entity_id
_entity_poly.type
_entity_poly.pdbx_seq_one_letter_code
_entity_poly.pdbx_strand_id
1 'polypeptide(L)'
;MAGLRLNGHTDFTFSVSRFNCRLRYKMSDSSDPTLRVSMLPRDTNARGTIFGGVILSHLDLAGGIAASRVAARNFVTRAMRGVEFIAPVYVGDVVSFYTSIVRRGTTSITVKISVEAERGRDPRQRVKVTEAEVVYVSVDEAGKPLSL
;
A
#
# COMPACT_ATOMS: atom_id res chain seq x y z
N MET A 1 56.94 -8.23 -16.35
CA MET A 1 56.07 -8.59 -17.50
C MET A 1 55.39 -9.90 -17.18
N ALA A 2 54.13 -9.84 -16.71
CA ALA A 2 53.33 -11.02 -16.44
C ALA A 2 52.13 -10.99 -17.39
N GLY A 3 52.11 -11.96 -18.33
CA GLY A 3 51.10 -12.07 -19.36
C GLY A 3 49.77 -12.61 -18.81
N LEU A 4 48.71 -11.87 -19.07
CA LEU A 4 47.34 -12.26 -18.77
C LEU A 4 46.87 -13.22 -19.88
N ARG A 5 46.63 -14.49 -19.55
CA ARG A 5 45.93 -15.42 -20.45
C ARG A 5 44.45 -15.37 -20.12
N LEU A 6 43.66 -14.90 -21.06
CA LEU A 6 42.20 -15.01 -21.05
C LEU A 6 41.85 -16.42 -21.58
N ASN A 7 41.39 -17.31 -20.71
CA ASN A 7 40.66 -18.51 -21.11
C ASN A 7 39.16 -18.24 -20.87
N GLY A 8 38.41 -18.25 -21.96
CA GLY A 8 36.98 -18.11 -21.94
C GLY A 8 36.28 -19.34 -21.37
N HIS A 9 35.54 -19.13 -20.34
CA HIS A 9 34.26 -19.75 -19.95
C HIS A 9 33.85 -19.03 -18.68
N THR A 10 32.94 -18.11 -18.80
CA THR A 10 32.34 -17.37 -17.67
C THR A 10 31.22 -18.19 -17.08
N ASP A 11 31.54 -19.15 -16.23
CA ASP A 11 30.59 -19.70 -15.27
C ASP A 11 30.66 -18.83 -14.02
N PHE A 12 29.72 -17.87 -13.95
CA PHE A 12 29.42 -17.14 -12.72
C PHE A 12 28.64 -18.07 -11.80
N THR A 13 29.26 -18.94 -11.09
CA THR A 13 28.68 -19.64 -9.94
C THR A 13 28.71 -18.70 -8.75
N PHE A 14 27.61 -18.03 -8.48
CA PHE A 14 27.40 -17.34 -7.22
C PHE A 14 27.14 -18.40 -6.15
N SER A 15 28.17 -18.77 -5.41
CA SER A 15 28.03 -19.63 -4.23
C SER A 15 27.38 -18.84 -3.11
N VAL A 16 26.05 -18.95 -2.98
CA VAL A 16 25.29 -18.47 -1.83
C VAL A 16 25.41 -19.52 -0.71
N SER A 17 26.60 -19.62 -0.12
CA SER A 17 26.79 -20.42 1.07
C SER A 17 26.22 -19.67 2.28
N ARG A 18 25.15 -20.24 2.84
CA ARG A 18 24.66 -20.01 4.21
C ARG A 18 23.96 -18.68 4.49
N PHE A 19 22.90 -18.37 3.76
CA PHE A 19 21.78 -17.67 4.39
C PHE A 19 20.62 -18.67 4.53
N ASN A 20 20.59 -19.37 5.66
CA ASN A 20 19.44 -20.14 6.07
C ASN A 20 18.40 -19.14 6.61
N CYS A 21 17.90 -18.27 5.72
CA CYS A 21 16.78 -17.40 6.00
C CYS A 21 15.54 -18.28 6.02
N ARG A 22 15.25 -18.91 7.15
CA ARG A 22 13.91 -19.38 7.46
C ARG A 22 13.03 -18.15 7.60
N LEU A 23 12.61 -17.59 6.48
CA LEU A 23 11.45 -16.72 6.42
C LEU A 23 10.25 -17.52 6.92
N ARG A 24 10.05 -17.51 8.24
CA ARG A 24 8.73 -17.77 8.79
C ARG A 24 7.88 -16.57 8.40
N TYR A 25 7.33 -16.62 7.20
CA TYR A 25 6.21 -15.77 6.83
C TYR A 25 5.04 -16.15 7.75
N LYS A 26 4.94 -15.43 8.85
CA LYS A 26 3.80 -15.53 9.76
C LYS A 26 2.64 -14.85 9.05
N MET A 27 1.82 -15.65 8.36
CA MET A 27 0.57 -15.15 7.81
C MET A 27 -0.30 -14.59 8.94
N SER A 28 -0.75 -13.34 8.72
CA SER A 28 -1.75 -12.62 9.50
C SER A 28 -1.42 -12.32 10.97
N ASP A 29 -0.60 -11.31 11.17
CA ASP A 29 -0.91 -10.34 12.20
C ASP A 29 -1.69 -9.20 11.53
N SER A 30 -2.79 -8.75 12.14
CA SER A 30 -3.63 -7.63 11.68
C SER A 30 -2.87 -6.28 11.68
N SER A 31 -1.55 -6.33 11.77
CA SER A 31 -0.59 -5.24 11.78
C SER A 31 0.06 -4.95 10.44
N ASP A 32 -0.12 -5.80 9.41
CA ASP A 32 0.48 -5.56 8.12
C ASP A 32 -0.35 -4.59 7.27
N PRO A 33 0.25 -3.52 6.71
CA PRO A 33 -0.48 -2.61 5.85
C PRO A 33 -0.88 -3.28 4.54
N THR A 34 -2.06 -2.96 4.04
CA THR A 34 -2.52 -3.40 2.72
C THR A 34 -1.68 -2.80 1.60
N LEU A 35 -1.19 -1.57 1.82
CA LEU A 35 -0.31 -0.84 0.93
C LEU A 35 0.71 -0.05 1.75
N ARG A 36 1.95 0.03 1.25
CA ARG A 36 3.02 0.86 1.83
C ARG A 36 3.76 1.57 0.72
N VAL A 37 3.94 2.88 0.82
CA VAL A 37 4.51 3.73 -0.22
C VAL A 37 5.48 4.74 0.36
N SER A 38 6.64 4.90 -0.29
CA SER A 38 7.58 6.00 0.02
C SER A 38 7.16 7.25 -0.73
N MET A 39 7.12 8.38 -0.03
CA MET A 39 6.75 9.68 -0.60
C MET A 39 7.93 10.35 -1.29
N LEU A 40 7.74 10.76 -2.53
CA LEU A 40 8.76 11.28 -3.41
C LEU A 40 8.64 12.80 -3.59
N PRO A 41 9.71 13.49 -4.03
CA PRO A 41 9.67 14.95 -4.29
C PRO A 41 8.57 15.38 -5.27
N ARG A 42 8.26 14.55 -6.29
CA ARG A 42 7.19 14.82 -7.26
C ARG A 42 5.78 14.83 -6.68
N ASP A 43 5.60 14.29 -5.48
CA ASP A 43 4.31 14.18 -4.80
C ASP A 43 3.99 15.40 -3.94
N THR A 44 4.88 16.42 -3.95
CA THR A 44 4.75 17.61 -3.11
C THR A 44 3.77 18.64 -3.69
N ASN A 45 3.17 19.40 -2.78
CA ASN A 45 2.43 20.62 -3.09
C ASN A 45 3.36 21.86 -3.00
N ALA A 46 2.83 23.05 -3.29
CA ALA A 46 3.57 24.30 -3.23
C ALA A 46 4.09 24.69 -1.82
N ARG A 47 3.65 24.02 -0.76
CA ARG A 47 4.11 24.22 0.63
C ARG A 47 5.23 23.26 1.03
N GLY A 48 5.67 22.36 0.14
CA GLY A 48 6.72 21.38 0.41
C GLY A 48 6.26 20.15 1.22
N THR A 49 4.95 20.01 1.47
CA THR A 49 4.37 18.77 2.02
C THR A 49 3.78 17.93 0.91
N ILE A 50 3.53 16.66 1.17
CA ILE A 50 2.88 15.78 0.19
C ILE A 50 1.46 16.29 -0.08
N PHE A 51 1.08 16.34 -1.36
CA PHE A 51 -0.25 16.73 -1.78
C PHE A 51 -1.29 15.72 -1.26
N GLY A 52 -2.35 16.21 -0.59
CA GLY A 52 -3.38 15.35 0.01
C GLY A 52 -4.07 14.43 -0.99
N GLY A 53 -4.19 14.84 -2.27
CA GLY A 53 -4.72 14.01 -3.34
C GLY A 53 -3.88 12.75 -3.62
N VAL A 54 -2.56 12.80 -3.43
CA VAL A 54 -1.67 11.63 -3.52
C VAL A 54 -2.03 10.63 -2.41
N ILE A 55 -2.22 11.10 -1.18
CA ILE A 55 -2.64 10.25 -0.07
C ILE A 55 -4.01 9.63 -0.33
N LEU A 56 -4.97 10.41 -0.84
CA LEU A 56 -6.32 9.93 -1.15
C LEU A 56 -6.31 8.88 -2.27
N SER A 57 -5.48 9.04 -3.30
CA SER A 57 -5.36 8.05 -4.38
C SER A 57 -4.84 6.71 -3.89
N HIS A 58 -3.84 6.71 -3.02
CA HIS A 58 -3.32 5.48 -2.42
C HIS A 58 -4.29 4.86 -1.39
N LEU A 59 -5.04 5.70 -0.68
CA LEU A 59 -6.09 5.27 0.23
C LEU A 59 -7.20 4.54 -0.54
N ASP A 60 -7.63 5.08 -1.68
CA ASP A 60 -8.62 4.45 -2.56
C ASP A 60 -8.10 3.12 -3.11
N LEU A 61 -6.85 3.08 -3.56
CA LEU A 61 -6.20 1.86 -4.04
C LEU A 61 -6.14 0.78 -2.95
N ALA A 62 -5.73 1.13 -1.73
CA ALA A 62 -5.64 0.19 -0.61
C ALA A 62 -7.01 -0.40 -0.25
N GLY A 63 -8.05 0.44 -0.24
CA GLY A 63 -9.41 0.01 0.02
C GLY A 63 -9.96 -0.90 -1.08
N GLY A 64 -9.70 -0.59 -2.34
CA GLY A 64 -10.04 -1.44 -3.49
C GLY A 64 -9.38 -2.82 -3.43
N ILE A 65 -8.10 -2.88 -3.06
CA ILE A 65 -7.38 -4.14 -2.82
C ILE A 65 -8.07 -4.95 -1.72
N ALA A 66 -8.45 -4.30 -0.60
CA ALA A 66 -9.13 -4.97 0.50
C ALA A 66 -10.52 -5.49 0.08
N ALA A 67 -11.29 -4.72 -0.68
CA ALA A 67 -12.59 -5.14 -1.22
C ALA A 67 -12.44 -6.35 -2.14
N SER A 68 -11.46 -6.36 -3.03
CA SER A 68 -11.20 -7.47 -3.97
C SER A 68 -10.79 -8.77 -3.26
N ARG A 69 -10.19 -8.68 -2.08
CA ARG A 69 -9.88 -9.86 -1.24
C ARG A 69 -11.13 -10.51 -0.63
N VAL A 70 -12.22 -9.73 -0.45
CA VAL A 70 -13.50 -10.24 0.08
C VAL A 70 -14.28 -10.98 -0.99
N ALA A 71 -14.27 -10.48 -2.22
CA ALA A 71 -14.92 -11.10 -3.37
C ALA A 71 -14.10 -10.79 -4.64
N ALA A 72 -13.85 -11.81 -5.46
CA ALA A 72 -13.14 -11.67 -6.75
C ALA A 72 -14.08 -11.01 -7.79
N ARG A 73 -14.30 -9.72 -7.64
CA ARG A 73 -15.20 -8.89 -8.44
C ARG A 73 -14.50 -7.60 -8.85
N ASN A 74 -15.05 -6.91 -9.85
CA ASN A 74 -14.68 -5.54 -10.16
C ASN A 74 -15.39 -4.60 -9.19
N PHE A 75 -14.64 -3.68 -8.60
CA PHE A 75 -15.18 -2.70 -7.67
C PHE A 75 -14.94 -1.29 -8.18
N VAL A 76 -15.93 -0.43 -7.96
CA VAL A 76 -15.83 1.01 -8.19
C VAL A 76 -16.04 1.75 -6.87
N THR A 77 -15.31 2.83 -6.67
CA THR A 77 -15.46 3.69 -5.52
C THR A 77 -16.75 4.47 -5.63
N ARG A 78 -17.63 4.33 -4.64
CA ARG A 78 -18.93 5.02 -4.59
C ARG A 78 -18.90 6.26 -3.72
N ALA A 79 -18.22 6.19 -2.58
CA ALA A 79 -18.14 7.29 -1.63
C ALA A 79 -16.93 7.15 -0.72
N MET A 80 -16.37 8.29 -0.32
CA MET A 80 -15.43 8.41 0.80
C MET A 80 -16.05 9.29 1.87
N ARG A 81 -15.91 8.89 3.13
CA ARG A 81 -16.51 9.57 4.28
C ARG A 81 -15.48 9.76 5.38
N GLY A 82 -15.60 10.86 6.12
CA GLY A 82 -14.82 11.11 7.32
C GLY A 82 -13.32 11.36 7.04
N VAL A 83 -12.99 11.87 5.86
CA VAL A 83 -11.59 12.21 5.53
C VAL A 83 -11.21 13.51 6.26
N GLU A 84 -10.30 13.37 7.22
CA GLU A 84 -9.71 14.50 7.92
C GLU A 84 -8.19 14.29 8.00
N PHE A 85 -7.41 15.28 7.54
CA PHE A 85 -5.96 15.24 7.63
C PHE A 85 -5.51 15.76 8.99
N ILE A 86 -4.95 14.87 9.81
CA ILE A 86 -4.53 15.15 11.18
C ILE A 86 -3.09 15.66 11.21
N ALA A 87 -2.24 15.12 10.34
CA ALA A 87 -0.82 15.46 10.26
C ALA A 87 -0.35 15.57 8.81
N PRO A 88 0.60 16.48 8.51
CA PRO A 88 1.24 16.58 7.20
C PRO A 88 2.13 15.37 6.95
N VAL A 89 2.32 15.04 5.67
CA VAL A 89 3.28 14.04 5.19
C VAL A 89 4.40 14.76 4.44
N TYR A 90 5.63 14.28 4.57
CA TYR A 90 6.82 14.88 3.97
C TYR A 90 7.52 13.93 3.00
N VAL A 91 8.38 14.51 2.16
CA VAL A 91 9.26 13.72 1.28
C VAL A 91 10.15 12.80 2.12
N GLY A 92 10.25 11.54 1.70
CA GLY A 92 11.01 10.52 2.41
C GLY A 92 10.25 9.79 3.52
N ASP A 93 9.05 10.23 3.89
CA ASP A 93 8.17 9.46 4.77
C ASP A 93 7.76 8.15 4.07
N VAL A 94 7.60 7.10 4.86
CA VAL A 94 6.99 5.85 4.43
C VAL A 94 5.56 5.80 4.96
N VAL A 95 4.60 5.84 4.03
CA VAL A 95 3.18 5.87 4.38
C VAL A 95 2.58 4.48 4.25
N SER A 96 1.93 4.04 5.31
CA SER A 96 1.27 2.74 5.44
C SER A 96 -0.24 2.89 5.53
N PHE A 97 -0.96 2.08 4.75
CA PHE A 97 -2.42 2.07 4.66
C PHE A 97 -2.94 0.74 5.22
N TYR A 98 -3.59 0.82 6.38
CA TYR A 98 -4.17 -0.33 7.07
C TYR A 98 -5.66 -0.38 6.77
N THR A 99 -6.17 -1.53 6.39
CA THR A 99 -7.57 -1.70 5.99
C THR A 99 -8.29 -2.69 6.87
N SER A 100 -9.56 -2.41 7.15
CA SER A 100 -10.48 -3.35 7.80
C SER A 100 -11.87 -3.26 7.15
N ILE A 101 -12.52 -4.41 7.02
CA ILE A 101 -13.89 -4.45 6.48
C ILE A 101 -14.85 -4.10 7.59
N VAL A 102 -15.61 -3.01 7.40
CA VAL A 102 -16.60 -2.53 8.39
C VAL A 102 -17.98 -3.12 8.10
N ARG A 103 -18.33 -3.18 6.82
CA ARG A 103 -19.66 -3.63 6.41
C ARG A 103 -19.60 -4.34 5.05
N ARG A 104 -20.37 -5.42 4.93
CA ARG A 104 -20.67 -6.09 3.68
C ARG A 104 -22.17 -5.98 3.41
N GLY A 105 -22.54 -5.36 2.28
CA GLY A 105 -23.92 -5.30 1.78
C GLY A 105 -24.16 -6.32 0.67
N THR A 106 -25.27 -6.22 -0.04
CA THR A 106 -25.61 -7.11 -1.16
C THR A 106 -24.68 -6.88 -2.36
N THR A 107 -24.39 -5.62 -2.69
CA THR A 107 -23.55 -5.23 -3.83
C THR A 107 -22.37 -4.37 -3.43
N SER A 108 -22.17 -4.11 -2.12
CA SER A 108 -21.19 -3.14 -1.65
C SER A 108 -20.39 -3.63 -0.47
N ILE A 109 -19.17 -3.11 -0.35
CA ILE A 109 -18.27 -3.33 0.78
C ILE A 109 -17.85 -1.95 1.31
N THR A 110 -17.95 -1.76 2.63
CA THR A 110 -17.39 -0.59 3.29
C THR A 110 -16.09 -0.98 3.96
N VAL A 111 -15.03 -0.28 3.59
CA VAL A 111 -13.67 -0.49 4.12
C VAL A 111 -13.30 0.73 4.93
N LYS A 112 -12.88 0.52 6.17
CA LYS A 112 -12.21 1.52 6.99
C LYS A 112 -10.71 1.46 6.69
N ILE A 113 -10.10 2.63 6.46
CA ILE A 113 -8.69 2.75 6.12
C ILE A 113 -8.04 3.73 7.07
N SER A 114 -7.03 3.29 7.80
CA SER A 114 -6.19 4.12 8.64
C SER A 114 -4.84 4.34 7.95
N VAL A 115 -4.37 5.58 7.92
CA VAL A 115 -3.14 5.97 7.24
C VAL A 115 -2.15 6.50 8.26
N GLU A 116 -0.96 5.91 8.28
CA GLU A 116 0.14 6.28 9.16
C GLU A 116 1.39 6.59 8.35
N ALA A 117 2.19 7.57 8.79
CA ALA A 117 3.49 7.90 8.22
C ALA A 117 4.61 7.59 9.21
N GLU A 118 5.64 6.90 8.74
CA GLU A 118 6.91 6.71 9.44
C GLU A 118 7.86 7.85 9.05
N ARG A 119 8.32 8.62 10.04
CA ARG A 119 9.20 9.78 9.88
C ARG A 119 10.65 9.38 9.75
N GLY A 120 11.37 10.01 8.82
CA GLY A 120 12.84 9.88 8.75
C GLY A 120 13.35 8.44 8.62
N ARG A 121 12.51 7.50 8.14
CA ARG A 121 12.78 6.06 8.08
C ARG A 121 12.96 5.40 9.47
N ASP A 122 12.52 6.05 10.54
CA ASP A 122 12.49 5.47 11.88
C ASP A 122 11.11 4.87 12.17
N PRO A 123 10.96 3.53 12.20
CA PRO A 123 9.67 2.86 12.43
C PRO A 123 9.07 3.14 13.81
N ARG A 124 9.84 3.73 14.73
CA ARG A 124 9.36 4.16 16.05
C ARG A 124 8.68 5.52 15.99
N GLN A 125 8.93 6.32 14.96
CA GLN A 125 8.34 7.65 14.78
C GLN A 125 7.13 7.58 13.83
N ARG A 126 6.04 6.98 14.31
CA ARG A 126 4.79 6.88 13.57
C ARG A 126 3.83 7.97 13.96
N VAL A 127 3.19 8.57 12.96
CA VAL A 127 2.11 9.54 13.15
C VAL A 127 0.89 9.13 12.34
N LYS A 128 -0.29 9.25 12.94
CA LYS A 128 -1.55 9.08 12.22
C LYS A 128 -1.73 10.29 11.29
N VAL A 129 -1.96 10.01 10.01
CA VAL A 129 -2.13 11.02 8.96
C VAL A 129 -3.59 11.31 8.71
N THR A 130 -4.38 10.27 8.49
CA THR A 130 -5.82 10.36 8.24
C THR A 130 -6.49 9.02 8.50
N GLU A 131 -7.82 9.05 8.53
CA GLU A 131 -8.68 7.88 8.55
C GLU A 131 -9.89 8.16 7.68
N ALA A 132 -10.40 7.15 6.98
CA ALA A 132 -11.60 7.28 6.17
C ALA A 132 -12.37 5.97 6.08
N GLU A 133 -13.67 6.07 5.80
CA GLU A 133 -14.50 4.95 5.35
C GLU A 133 -14.82 5.10 3.87
N VAL A 134 -14.49 4.08 3.09
CA VAL A 134 -14.73 4.07 1.65
C VAL A 134 -15.71 2.98 1.30
N VAL A 135 -16.72 3.33 0.51
CA VAL A 135 -17.73 2.41 0.02
C VAL A 135 -17.39 2.01 -1.41
N TYR A 136 -17.17 0.73 -1.62
CA TYR A 136 -16.94 0.11 -2.91
C TYR A 136 -18.18 -0.66 -3.35
N VAL A 137 -18.56 -0.52 -4.61
CA VAL A 137 -19.70 -1.24 -5.22
C VAL A 137 -19.15 -2.22 -6.25
N SER A 138 -19.57 -3.48 -6.13
CA SER A 138 -19.29 -4.51 -7.13
C SER A 138 -20.08 -4.22 -8.39
N VAL A 139 -19.42 -4.29 -9.55
CA VAL A 139 -20.03 -4.00 -10.85
C VAL A 139 -19.66 -5.07 -11.89
N ASP A 140 -20.54 -5.23 -12.86
CA ASP A 140 -20.29 -6.01 -14.08
C ASP A 140 -19.45 -5.20 -15.09
N GLU A 141 -19.18 -5.78 -16.27
CA GLU A 141 -18.43 -5.12 -17.35
C GLU A 141 -19.13 -3.87 -17.90
N ALA A 142 -20.45 -3.76 -17.75
CA ALA A 142 -21.24 -2.59 -18.14
C ALA A 142 -21.35 -1.53 -17.03
N GLY A 143 -20.68 -1.75 -15.87
CA GLY A 143 -20.71 -0.85 -14.72
C GLY A 143 -22.00 -0.93 -13.89
N LYS A 144 -22.83 -1.95 -14.08
CA LYS A 144 -24.05 -2.13 -13.29
C LYS A 144 -23.74 -2.88 -11.99
N PRO A 145 -24.39 -2.50 -10.87
CA PRO A 145 -24.19 -3.19 -9.59
C PRO A 145 -24.45 -4.69 -9.68
N LEU A 146 -23.50 -5.47 -9.15
CA LEU A 146 -23.51 -6.93 -9.14
C LEU A 146 -23.45 -7.45 -7.70
N SER A 147 -24.25 -8.46 -7.36
CA SER A 147 -24.20 -9.10 -6.04
C SER A 147 -22.83 -9.71 -5.75
N LEU A 148 -22.43 -9.60 -4.49
CA LEU A 148 -21.18 -10.14 -3.96
C LEU A 148 -21.20 -11.66 -3.83
#